data_33405ab86ff5398dacdbd32fff27bd9b
#
_entry.id   33405ab86ff5398dacdbd32fff27bd9b
#
_cell.length_a   1.000
_cell.length_b   1.000
_cell.length_c   1.000
_cell.angle_alpha   90.00
_cell.angle_beta   90.00
_cell.angle_gamma   90.00
#
_symmetry.space_group_name_H-M   'P 1'
#
loop_
_entity.id
_entity.type
_entity.pdbx_description
1 polymer ?
#
loop_
_entity_poly.entity_id
_entity_poly.type
_entity_poly.pdbx_seq_one_letter_code
_entity_poly.pdbx_strand_id
1 'polypeptide(L)'
;NYGFTSVMYDGSSHSLDENIANTRKVVEAAHACGVSVEGEIGVIGQAADSPEGPIDESKIGLADPIECERFVKETGVDIFAAAIGNAHGIYKKKPELRFDLLKDIAARTNVPLVLHGGTGIPVEDIRTAITLGVSKINFSTVMRKGGIETLTKTLNDNPGDWDYMKLLTPAREKMVAIAKEHILMCMSDGKAWKIGRAH
;
A
#
# COMPACT_ATOMS: atom_id res chain seq x y z
N ASN A 1 -12.71 -6.47 19.60
CA ASN A 1 -12.29 -5.21 19.03
C ASN A 1 -10.86 -4.89 19.49
N TYR A 2 -9.89 -4.92 18.57
CA TYR A 2 -8.46 -4.67 18.87
C TYR A 2 -8.06 -3.20 18.64
N GLY A 3 -9.02 -2.29 18.42
CA GLY A 3 -8.78 -0.85 18.26
C GLY A 3 -8.34 -0.43 16.85
N PHE A 4 -8.40 -1.31 15.85
CA PHE A 4 -8.20 -0.90 14.46
C PHE A 4 -9.34 -0.01 13.98
N THR A 5 -9.01 1.09 13.31
CA THR A 5 -9.97 2.03 12.72
C THR A 5 -10.22 1.78 11.24
N SER A 6 -9.38 0.96 10.61
CA SER A 6 -9.51 0.52 9.23
C SER A 6 -8.97 -0.90 9.09
N VAL A 7 -9.60 -1.70 8.24
CA VAL A 7 -9.17 -3.07 7.87
C VAL A 7 -9.17 -3.22 6.36
N MET A 8 -8.44 -4.21 5.85
CA MET A 8 -8.40 -4.54 4.43
C MET A 8 -8.80 -5.99 4.23
N TYR A 9 -9.57 -6.25 3.18
CA TYR A 9 -9.77 -7.59 2.62
C TYR A 9 -9.24 -7.64 1.19
N ASP A 10 -8.23 -8.49 0.97
CA ASP A 10 -7.69 -8.79 -0.34
C ASP A 10 -8.33 -10.09 -0.87
N GLY A 11 -9.29 -9.93 -1.76
CA GLY A 11 -9.94 -11.01 -2.49
C GLY A 11 -9.50 -11.11 -3.95
N SER A 12 -8.43 -10.45 -4.36
CA SER A 12 -7.97 -10.35 -5.75
C SER A 12 -7.60 -11.70 -6.41
N SER A 13 -7.36 -12.74 -5.60
CA SER A 13 -7.13 -14.11 -6.08
C SER A 13 -8.40 -14.90 -6.40
N HIS A 14 -9.58 -14.39 -6.02
CA HIS A 14 -10.87 -15.01 -6.28
C HIS A 14 -11.53 -14.45 -7.55
N SER A 15 -12.63 -15.08 -8.00
CA SER A 15 -13.48 -14.47 -9.00
C SER A 15 -14.09 -13.17 -8.49
N LEU A 16 -14.46 -12.25 -9.40
CA LEU A 16 -15.08 -10.98 -9.03
C LEU A 16 -16.30 -11.16 -8.12
N ASP A 17 -17.18 -12.09 -8.47
CA ASP A 17 -18.41 -12.35 -7.70
C ASP A 17 -18.11 -12.87 -6.30
N GLU A 18 -17.10 -13.73 -6.16
CA GLU A 18 -16.64 -14.26 -4.89
C GLU A 18 -15.96 -13.20 -4.04
N ASN A 19 -15.11 -12.36 -4.67
CA ASN A 19 -14.49 -11.21 -4.03
C ASN A 19 -15.55 -10.25 -3.51
N ILE A 20 -16.54 -9.88 -4.33
CA ILE A 20 -17.67 -9.03 -3.91
C ILE A 20 -18.42 -9.63 -2.73
N ALA A 21 -18.78 -10.92 -2.81
CA ALA A 21 -19.54 -11.59 -1.75
C ALA A 21 -18.79 -11.63 -0.41
N ASN A 22 -17.49 -11.87 -0.44
CA ASN A 22 -16.66 -11.93 0.76
C ASN A 22 -16.35 -10.53 1.31
N THR A 23 -15.99 -9.57 0.45
CA THR A 23 -15.73 -8.18 0.85
C THR A 23 -16.98 -7.57 1.50
N ARG A 24 -18.18 -7.82 0.97
CA ARG A 24 -19.43 -7.34 1.58
C ARG A 24 -19.61 -7.81 3.02
N LYS A 25 -19.32 -9.09 3.32
CA LYS A 25 -19.39 -9.61 4.68
C LYS A 25 -18.41 -8.90 5.63
N VAL A 26 -17.21 -8.58 5.13
CA VAL A 26 -16.23 -7.81 5.90
C VAL A 26 -16.71 -6.38 6.13
N VAL A 27 -17.26 -5.73 5.10
CA VAL A 27 -17.84 -4.38 5.21
C VAL A 27 -18.97 -4.34 6.23
N GLU A 28 -19.93 -5.26 6.15
CA GLU A 28 -21.04 -5.34 7.10
C GLU A 28 -20.54 -5.49 8.56
N ALA A 29 -19.58 -6.37 8.79
CA ALA A 29 -19.02 -6.58 10.12
C ALA A 29 -18.19 -5.38 10.63
N ALA A 30 -17.39 -4.76 9.77
CA ALA A 30 -16.52 -3.64 10.12
C ALA A 30 -17.33 -2.36 10.37
N HIS A 31 -18.29 -2.05 9.48
CA HIS A 31 -19.15 -0.87 9.60
C HIS A 31 -20.02 -0.92 10.86
N ALA A 32 -20.48 -2.11 11.28
CA ALA A 32 -21.17 -2.29 12.57
C ALA A 32 -20.33 -1.87 13.80
N CYS A 33 -19.00 -1.82 13.63
CA CYS A 33 -18.05 -1.38 14.66
C CYS A 33 -17.47 0.03 14.40
N GLY A 34 -17.93 0.73 13.37
CA GLY A 34 -17.39 2.04 12.96
C GLY A 34 -15.97 1.95 12.36
N VAL A 35 -15.63 0.82 11.73
CA VAL A 35 -14.31 0.55 11.13
C VAL A 35 -14.43 0.62 9.62
N SER A 36 -13.54 1.38 8.96
CA SER A 36 -13.50 1.50 7.50
C SER A 36 -12.90 0.25 6.85
N VAL A 37 -13.29 -0.02 5.61
CA VAL A 37 -12.82 -1.18 4.84
C VAL A 37 -12.17 -0.78 3.54
N GLU A 38 -10.98 -1.33 3.29
CA GLU A 38 -10.28 -1.31 2.01
C GLU A 38 -10.55 -2.61 1.26
N GLY A 39 -10.90 -2.50 -0.02
CA GLY A 39 -11.02 -3.64 -0.93
C GLY A 39 -10.06 -3.54 -2.10
N GLU A 40 -9.78 -4.66 -2.76
CA GLU A 40 -8.82 -4.74 -3.86
C GLU A 40 -9.36 -5.54 -5.05
N ILE A 41 -9.09 -5.04 -6.26
CA ILE A 41 -9.28 -5.75 -7.54
C ILE A 41 -8.02 -5.70 -8.40
N GLY A 42 -7.83 -6.80 -9.12
CA GLY A 42 -6.71 -7.02 -10.02
C GLY A 42 -5.53 -7.68 -9.31
N VAL A 43 -4.74 -8.39 -10.07
CA VAL A 43 -3.56 -9.08 -9.53
C VAL A 43 -2.42 -8.08 -9.45
N ILE A 44 -2.19 -7.53 -8.26
CA ILE A 44 -0.97 -6.79 -7.99
C ILE A 44 0.14 -7.83 -7.90
N GLY A 45 1.06 -7.81 -8.89
CA GLY A 45 2.09 -8.84 -9.02
C GLY A 45 2.85 -9.08 -7.72
N GLN A 46 2.91 -10.34 -7.29
CA GLN A 46 3.69 -10.76 -6.12
C GLN A 46 4.85 -11.63 -6.58
N ALA A 47 5.96 -11.58 -5.89
CA ALA A 47 7.02 -12.57 -6.06
C ALA A 47 6.53 -13.94 -5.59
N ALA A 48 6.80 -14.98 -6.38
CA ALA A 48 6.23 -16.31 -6.20
C ALA A 48 6.55 -16.97 -4.84
N ASP A 49 7.65 -16.59 -4.19
CA ASP A 49 8.15 -17.28 -2.99
C ASP A 49 8.53 -16.37 -1.82
N SER A 50 8.32 -15.08 -1.95
CA SER A 50 8.55 -14.10 -0.88
C SER A 50 7.61 -12.92 -1.05
N PRO A 51 6.97 -12.44 0.00
CA PRO A 51 6.12 -11.26 -0.10
C PRO A 51 6.86 -10.01 -0.61
N GLU A 52 8.18 -10.09 -0.85
CA GLU A 52 9.00 -8.96 -1.30
C GLU A 52 10.21 -9.37 -2.16
N GLY A 53 10.13 -10.52 -2.82
CA GLY A 53 11.13 -10.94 -3.82
C GLY A 53 11.05 -10.16 -5.13
N PRO A 54 11.88 -10.52 -6.13
CA PRO A 54 11.83 -9.88 -7.44
C PRO A 54 10.46 -10.09 -8.09
N ILE A 55 9.90 -9.01 -8.64
CA ILE A 55 8.59 -8.99 -9.28
C ILE A 55 8.60 -9.88 -10.52
N ASP A 56 7.60 -10.73 -10.66
CA ASP A 56 7.28 -11.42 -11.91
C ASP A 56 6.35 -10.50 -12.74
N GLU A 57 6.95 -9.74 -13.64
CA GLU A 57 6.22 -8.75 -14.47
C GLU A 57 5.13 -9.42 -15.34
N SER A 58 5.22 -10.73 -15.62
CA SER A 58 4.20 -11.46 -16.40
C SER A 58 2.89 -11.69 -15.64
N LYS A 59 2.92 -11.50 -14.31
CA LYS A 59 1.77 -11.66 -13.43
C LYS A 59 1.13 -10.34 -13.02
N ILE A 60 1.60 -9.21 -13.54
CA ILE A 60 0.97 -7.92 -13.29
C ILE A 60 -0.33 -7.86 -14.11
N GLY A 61 -1.45 -7.92 -13.42
CA GLY A 61 -2.76 -7.71 -14.02
C GLY A 61 -3.14 -6.22 -14.03
N LEU A 62 -4.01 -5.86 -14.94
CA LEU A 62 -4.68 -4.55 -14.94
C LEU A 62 -6.13 -4.74 -14.51
N ALA A 63 -6.63 -3.85 -13.67
CA ALA A 63 -8.03 -3.87 -13.27
C ALA A 63 -8.93 -3.38 -14.43
N ASP A 64 -10.11 -3.97 -14.58
CA ASP A 64 -11.14 -3.47 -15.50
C ASP A 64 -11.96 -2.37 -14.82
N PRO A 65 -12.08 -1.17 -15.39
CA PRO A 65 -12.82 -0.06 -14.76
C PRO A 65 -14.31 -0.35 -14.50
N ILE A 66 -14.95 -1.17 -15.33
CA ILE A 66 -16.36 -1.55 -15.17
C ILE A 66 -16.50 -2.51 -13.99
N GLU A 67 -15.56 -3.46 -13.86
CA GLU A 67 -15.52 -4.35 -12.71
C GLU A 67 -15.21 -3.60 -11.41
N CYS A 68 -14.34 -2.58 -11.47
CA CYS A 68 -14.05 -1.70 -10.33
C CYS A 68 -15.29 -0.93 -9.86
N GLU A 69 -16.03 -0.33 -10.80
CA GLU A 69 -17.30 0.35 -10.51
C GLU A 69 -18.31 -0.59 -9.85
N ARG A 70 -18.51 -1.77 -10.41
CA ARG A 70 -19.39 -2.80 -9.89
C ARG A 70 -19.00 -3.22 -8.48
N PHE A 71 -17.70 -3.50 -8.27
CA PHE A 71 -17.17 -3.93 -6.98
C PHE A 71 -17.43 -2.90 -5.89
N VAL A 72 -17.03 -1.64 -6.11
CA VAL A 72 -17.23 -0.57 -5.13
C VAL A 72 -18.70 -0.38 -4.80
N LYS A 73 -19.56 -0.37 -5.81
CA LYS A 73 -21.00 -0.21 -5.66
C LYS A 73 -21.65 -1.36 -4.88
N GLU A 74 -21.25 -2.60 -5.15
CA GLU A 74 -21.89 -3.78 -4.55
C GLU A 74 -21.31 -4.13 -3.17
N THR A 75 -20.06 -3.73 -2.88
CA THR A 75 -19.44 -4.01 -1.59
C THR A 75 -19.63 -2.90 -0.57
N GLY A 76 -19.63 -1.64 -1.01
CA GLY A 76 -19.67 -0.47 -0.14
C GLY A 76 -18.37 -0.22 0.62
N VAL A 77 -17.22 -0.59 0.06
CA VAL A 77 -15.89 -0.27 0.63
C VAL A 77 -15.67 1.24 0.72
N ASP A 78 -14.92 1.67 1.72
CA ASP A 78 -14.63 3.10 1.98
C ASP A 78 -13.44 3.60 1.18
N ILE A 79 -12.52 2.72 0.82
CA ILE A 79 -11.30 3.01 0.06
C ILE A 79 -10.95 1.79 -0.83
N PHE A 80 -10.38 2.03 -2.00
CA PHE A 80 -10.28 1.01 -3.02
C PHE A 80 -8.90 0.95 -3.67
N ALA A 81 -8.31 -0.25 -3.73
CA ALA A 81 -7.07 -0.56 -4.42
C ALA A 81 -7.35 -1.22 -5.78
N ALA A 82 -6.73 -0.69 -6.83
CA ALA A 82 -6.83 -1.26 -8.17
C ALA A 82 -5.44 -1.48 -8.77
N ALA A 83 -5.26 -2.60 -9.47
CA ALA A 83 -4.04 -2.87 -10.21
C ALA A 83 -3.97 -2.00 -11.47
N ILE A 84 -3.03 -1.06 -11.50
CA ILE A 84 -2.79 -0.12 -12.61
C ILE A 84 -1.38 -0.25 -13.21
N GLY A 85 -0.76 -1.43 -13.09
CA GLY A 85 0.63 -1.69 -13.48
C GLY A 85 1.64 -1.65 -12.33
N ASN A 86 1.15 -1.48 -11.12
CA ASN A 86 1.94 -1.56 -9.88
C ASN A 86 2.10 -3.01 -9.40
N ALA A 87 3.16 -3.27 -8.63
CA ALA A 87 3.43 -4.57 -8.05
C ALA A 87 4.15 -4.48 -6.70
N HIS A 88 4.01 -5.51 -5.87
CA HIS A 88 4.72 -5.62 -4.61
C HIS A 88 6.15 -6.14 -4.80
N GLY A 89 7.14 -5.50 -4.18
CA GLY A 89 8.54 -5.95 -4.19
C GLY A 89 9.50 -4.95 -4.82
N ILE A 90 10.58 -5.48 -5.42
CA ILE A 90 11.62 -4.66 -6.07
C ILE A 90 11.45 -4.75 -7.58
N TYR A 91 11.16 -3.63 -8.20
CA TYR A 91 11.11 -3.54 -9.66
C TYR A 91 12.48 -3.74 -10.28
N LYS A 92 12.56 -4.60 -11.30
CA LYS A 92 13.78 -4.80 -12.11
C LYS A 92 13.97 -3.69 -13.15
N LYS A 93 12.87 -3.08 -13.57
CA LYS A 93 12.81 -1.94 -14.50
C LYS A 93 11.93 -0.85 -13.89
N LYS A 94 11.95 0.35 -14.47
CA LYS A 94 11.00 1.40 -14.08
C LYS A 94 9.57 0.88 -14.29
N PRO A 95 8.69 0.91 -13.27
CA PRO A 95 7.29 0.53 -13.44
C PRO A 95 6.58 1.52 -14.36
N GLU A 96 5.66 1.01 -15.18
CA GLU A 96 4.83 1.81 -16.08
C GLU A 96 3.40 1.84 -15.56
N LEU A 97 3.07 2.86 -14.77
CA LEU A 97 1.71 3.06 -14.27
C LEU A 97 0.77 3.53 -15.39
N ARG A 98 -0.39 2.92 -15.48
CA ARG A 98 -1.45 3.26 -16.43
C ARG A 98 -2.30 4.41 -15.88
N PHE A 99 -1.86 5.64 -16.07
CA PHE A 99 -2.58 6.84 -15.60
C PHE A 99 -3.91 7.07 -16.31
N ASP A 100 -4.04 6.64 -17.56
CA ASP A 100 -5.30 6.62 -18.30
C ASP A 100 -6.34 5.74 -17.60
N LEU A 101 -5.91 4.53 -17.19
CA LEU A 101 -6.71 3.59 -16.45
C LEU A 101 -7.08 4.12 -15.06
N LEU A 102 -6.10 4.67 -14.33
CA LEU A 102 -6.32 5.27 -13.01
C LEU A 102 -7.38 6.36 -13.06
N LYS A 103 -7.34 7.23 -14.08
CA LYS A 103 -8.30 8.31 -14.26
C LYS A 103 -9.72 7.79 -14.53
N ASP A 104 -9.86 6.73 -15.34
CA ASP A 104 -11.18 6.12 -15.62
C ASP A 104 -11.75 5.45 -14.36
N ILE A 105 -10.93 4.69 -13.61
CA ILE A 105 -11.32 4.08 -12.35
C ILE A 105 -11.75 5.15 -11.33
N ALA A 106 -10.96 6.22 -11.16
CA ALA A 106 -11.29 7.30 -10.24
C ALA A 106 -12.64 7.97 -10.56
N ALA A 107 -12.92 8.19 -11.85
CA ALA A 107 -14.18 8.79 -12.30
C ALA A 107 -15.40 7.89 -12.05
N ARG A 108 -15.23 6.57 -12.06
CA ARG A 108 -16.32 5.59 -11.92
C ARG A 108 -16.58 5.21 -10.47
N THR A 109 -15.53 5.04 -9.67
CA THR A 109 -15.68 4.48 -8.32
C THR A 109 -16.07 5.51 -7.28
N ASN A 110 -15.69 6.77 -7.46
CA ASN A 110 -16.02 7.90 -6.59
C ASN A 110 -15.67 7.66 -5.09
N VAL A 111 -14.64 6.83 -4.84
CA VAL A 111 -14.06 6.58 -3.51
C VAL A 111 -12.56 6.90 -3.53
N PRO A 112 -11.92 7.21 -2.40
CA PRO A 112 -10.47 7.37 -2.33
C PRO A 112 -9.76 6.14 -2.86
N LEU A 113 -8.71 6.33 -3.69
CA LEU A 113 -7.95 5.23 -4.27
C LEU A 113 -6.66 4.94 -3.51
N VAL A 114 -6.25 3.68 -3.55
CA VAL A 114 -5.01 3.18 -2.94
C VAL A 114 -4.04 2.71 -4.02
N LEU A 115 -2.77 3.09 -3.87
CA LEU A 115 -1.67 2.57 -4.66
C LEU A 115 -0.81 1.63 -3.80
N HIS A 116 -0.89 0.34 -4.08
CA HIS A 116 -0.01 -0.68 -3.49
C HIS A 116 1.33 -0.72 -4.21
N GLY A 117 2.35 -1.30 -3.55
CA GLY A 117 3.67 -1.51 -4.17
C GLY A 117 4.42 -0.22 -4.53
N GLY A 118 4.29 0.83 -3.73
CA GLY A 118 4.89 2.14 -4.00
C GLY A 118 6.42 2.19 -4.03
N THR A 119 7.10 1.16 -3.50
CA THR A 119 8.57 1.11 -3.47
C THR A 119 9.16 1.09 -4.88
N GLY A 120 10.00 2.07 -5.22
CA GLY A 120 10.67 2.14 -6.52
C GLY A 120 9.87 2.83 -7.64
N ILE A 121 8.65 3.27 -7.36
CA ILE A 121 7.92 4.14 -8.28
C ILE A 121 8.55 5.55 -8.23
N PRO A 122 8.84 6.18 -9.38
CA PRO A 122 9.39 7.54 -9.42
C PRO A 122 8.50 8.57 -8.72
N VAL A 123 9.13 9.59 -8.14
CA VAL A 123 8.43 10.67 -7.40
C VAL A 123 7.36 11.36 -8.25
N GLU A 124 7.67 11.61 -9.51
CA GLU A 124 6.77 12.26 -10.47
C GLU A 124 5.53 11.40 -10.74
N ASP A 125 5.72 10.07 -10.84
CA ASP A 125 4.64 9.12 -11.09
C ASP A 125 3.74 9.00 -9.84
N ILE A 126 4.33 8.99 -8.63
CA ILE A 126 3.60 9.07 -7.36
C ILE A 126 2.74 10.33 -7.28
N ARG A 127 3.33 11.49 -7.58
CA ARG A 127 2.63 12.78 -7.55
C ARG A 127 1.51 12.85 -8.59
N THR A 128 1.76 12.34 -9.79
CA THR A 128 0.73 12.22 -10.82
C THR A 128 -0.42 11.35 -10.34
N ALA A 129 -0.16 10.19 -9.76
CA ALA A 129 -1.19 9.31 -9.21
C ALA A 129 -2.03 10.02 -8.13
N ILE A 130 -1.40 10.80 -7.25
CA ILE A 130 -2.09 11.58 -6.22
C ILE A 130 -3.04 12.61 -6.84
N THR A 131 -2.62 13.32 -7.90
CA THR A 131 -3.49 14.30 -8.59
C THR A 131 -4.67 13.63 -9.30
N LEU A 132 -4.59 12.33 -9.58
CA LEU A 132 -5.61 11.52 -10.24
C LEU A 132 -6.52 10.74 -9.26
N GLY A 133 -6.41 10.99 -7.94
CA GLY A 133 -7.33 10.43 -6.95
C GLY A 133 -6.72 9.44 -5.96
N VAL A 134 -5.43 9.09 -6.08
CA VAL A 134 -4.77 8.27 -5.07
C VAL A 134 -4.64 9.05 -3.76
N SER A 135 -5.17 8.50 -2.68
CA SER A 135 -5.21 9.11 -1.35
C SER A 135 -4.39 8.33 -0.31
N LYS A 136 -4.03 7.09 -0.61
CA LYS A 136 -3.21 6.22 0.25
C LYS A 136 -2.17 5.49 -0.59
N ILE A 137 -0.93 5.39 -0.10
CA ILE A 137 0.15 4.65 -0.78
C ILE A 137 0.86 3.76 0.24
N ASN A 138 1.09 2.51 -0.12
CA ASN A 138 1.79 1.55 0.74
C ASN A 138 3.27 1.43 0.32
N PHE A 139 4.16 1.65 1.30
CA PHE A 139 5.60 1.46 1.16
C PHE A 139 6.08 0.45 2.21
N SER A 140 6.48 -0.74 1.81
CA SER A 140 6.96 -1.80 2.69
C SER A 140 8.43 -2.14 2.44
N THR A 141 8.74 -2.58 1.22
CA THR A 141 10.05 -3.13 0.85
C THR A 141 11.20 -2.18 1.14
N VAL A 142 11.08 -0.90 0.83
CA VAL A 142 12.13 0.10 1.10
C VAL A 142 12.40 0.25 2.60
N MET A 143 11.36 0.20 3.44
CA MET A 143 11.47 0.29 4.89
C MET A 143 12.19 -0.92 5.46
N ARG A 144 11.75 -2.13 5.08
CA ARG A 144 12.35 -3.39 5.53
C ARG A 144 13.80 -3.52 5.08
N LYS A 145 14.07 -3.27 3.80
CA LYS A 145 15.43 -3.35 3.24
C LYS A 145 16.37 -2.39 3.93
N GLY A 146 16.00 -1.11 4.05
CA GLY A 146 16.82 -0.10 4.72
C GLY A 146 17.08 -0.43 6.19
N GLY A 147 16.08 -0.94 6.91
CA GLY A 147 16.22 -1.38 8.30
C GLY A 147 17.16 -2.57 8.45
N ILE A 148 16.96 -3.64 7.65
CA ILE A 148 17.77 -4.87 7.73
C ILE A 148 19.22 -4.63 7.27
N GLU A 149 19.45 -3.91 6.18
CA GLU A 149 20.82 -3.60 5.71
C GLU A 149 21.58 -2.81 6.77
N THR A 150 20.93 -1.83 7.41
CA THR A 150 21.56 -1.04 8.46
C THR A 150 21.83 -1.87 9.70
N LEU A 151 20.89 -2.73 10.11
CA LEU A 151 21.08 -3.63 11.25
C LEU A 151 22.24 -4.61 11.00
N THR A 152 22.27 -5.25 9.83
CA THR A 152 23.34 -6.17 9.44
C THR A 152 24.71 -5.49 9.51
N LYS A 153 24.80 -4.27 8.96
CA LYS A 153 26.05 -3.48 9.05
C LYS A 153 26.42 -3.20 10.50
N THR A 154 25.46 -2.76 11.32
CA THR A 154 25.71 -2.43 12.73
C THR A 154 26.21 -3.64 13.53
N LEU A 155 25.64 -4.82 13.30
CA LEU A 155 26.08 -6.06 13.94
C LEU A 155 27.50 -6.46 13.52
N ASN A 156 27.82 -6.33 12.24
CA ASN A 156 29.15 -6.63 11.71
C ASN A 156 30.23 -5.65 12.22
N ASP A 157 29.87 -4.38 12.39
CA ASP A 157 30.78 -3.34 12.90
C ASP A 157 31.02 -3.45 14.42
N ASN A 158 30.16 -4.17 15.16
CA ASN A 158 30.20 -4.31 16.61
C ASN A 158 30.15 -5.80 17.04
N PRO A 159 31.12 -6.64 16.65
CA PRO A 159 31.08 -8.05 16.98
C PRO A 159 31.19 -8.28 18.49
N GLY A 160 30.27 -9.09 19.04
CA GLY A 160 30.22 -9.40 20.46
C GLY A 160 29.60 -8.32 21.35
N ASP A 161 29.13 -7.22 20.79
CA ASP A 161 28.28 -6.26 21.51
C ASP A 161 26.86 -6.81 21.60
N TRP A 162 26.26 -6.69 22.76
CA TRP A 162 24.87 -7.17 23.05
C TRP A 162 23.99 -6.08 23.66
N ASP A 163 24.44 -4.83 23.58
CA ASP A 163 23.59 -3.70 23.92
C ASP A 163 22.49 -3.56 22.86
N TYR A 164 21.33 -4.12 23.18
CA TYR A 164 20.16 -4.16 22.30
C TYR A 164 19.75 -2.77 21.78
N MET A 165 19.76 -1.76 22.66
CA MET A 165 19.34 -0.40 22.27
C MET A 165 20.36 0.23 21.33
N LYS A 166 21.65 0.07 21.60
CA LYS A 166 22.73 0.57 20.76
C LYS A 166 22.70 -0.09 19.37
N LEU A 167 22.49 -1.40 19.31
CA LEU A 167 22.51 -2.15 18.04
C LEU A 167 21.29 -1.88 17.17
N LEU A 168 20.09 -1.65 17.73
CA LEU A 168 18.87 -1.42 16.96
C LEU A 168 18.62 0.05 16.59
N THR A 169 19.19 0.99 17.35
CA THR A 169 18.96 2.43 17.13
C THR A 169 19.29 2.88 15.71
N PRO A 170 20.44 2.52 15.09
CA PRO A 170 20.75 2.94 13.72
C PRO A 170 19.72 2.47 12.68
N ALA A 171 19.23 1.23 12.81
CA ALA A 171 18.20 0.69 11.91
C ALA A 171 16.88 1.45 12.05
N ARG A 172 16.45 1.76 13.29
CA ARG A 172 15.28 2.58 13.55
C ARG A 172 15.42 3.98 12.94
N GLU A 173 16.58 4.63 13.12
CA GLU A 173 16.84 5.96 12.57
C GLU A 173 16.82 5.96 11.03
N LYS A 174 17.37 4.91 10.40
CA LYS A 174 17.26 4.73 8.95
C LYS A 174 15.82 4.61 8.48
N MET A 175 14.99 3.83 9.18
CA MET A 175 13.56 3.69 8.85
C MET A 175 12.82 5.02 9.03
N VAL A 176 13.13 5.80 10.09
CA VAL A 176 12.56 7.14 10.29
C VAL A 176 12.94 8.08 9.15
N ALA A 177 14.20 8.06 8.69
CA ALA A 177 14.64 8.88 7.56
C ALA A 177 13.87 8.51 6.28
N ILE A 178 13.76 7.22 5.97
CA ILE A 178 12.97 6.73 4.82
C ILE A 178 11.51 7.18 4.94
N ALA A 179 10.88 7.05 6.10
CA ALA A 179 9.50 7.48 6.30
C ALA A 179 9.32 8.98 6.01
N LYS A 180 10.25 9.83 6.50
CA LYS A 180 10.23 11.28 6.22
C LYS A 180 10.36 11.60 4.73
N GLU A 181 11.26 10.92 4.01
CA GLU A 181 11.40 11.07 2.56
C GLU A 181 10.09 10.73 1.83
N HIS A 182 9.42 9.65 2.22
CA HIS A 182 8.16 9.23 1.60
C HIS A 182 6.97 10.13 1.95
N ILE A 183 6.96 10.72 3.16
CA ILE A 183 5.97 11.76 3.53
C ILE A 183 6.11 12.97 2.60
N LEU A 184 7.34 13.44 2.35
CA LEU A 184 7.62 14.53 1.41
C LEU A 184 7.28 14.15 -0.03
N MET A 185 7.64 12.93 -0.46
CA MET A 185 7.29 12.39 -1.78
C MET A 185 5.78 12.44 -2.02
N CYS A 186 4.99 12.01 -1.04
CA CYS A 186 3.54 11.99 -1.08
C CYS A 186 2.88 13.35 -0.85
N MET A 187 3.65 14.44 -0.72
CA MET A 187 3.12 15.80 -0.46
C MET A 187 2.20 15.85 0.78
N SER A 188 2.44 14.99 1.78
CA SER A 188 1.64 14.90 3.00
C SER A 188 2.30 15.54 4.23
N ASP A 189 3.46 16.17 4.06
CA ASP A 189 4.12 16.94 5.10
C ASP A 189 3.28 18.14 5.54
N GLY A 190 3.27 18.39 6.85
CA GLY A 190 2.48 19.46 7.44
C GLY A 190 0.96 19.29 7.42
N LYS A 191 0.45 18.17 6.85
CA LYS A 191 -0.99 17.90 6.72
C LYS A 191 -1.55 16.97 7.80
N ALA A 192 -0.73 16.53 8.75
CA ALA A 192 -1.23 15.76 9.88
C ALA A 192 -2.28 16.59 10.64
N TRP A 193 -3.42 15.96 10.93
CA TRP A 193 -4.43 16.59 11.77
C TRP A 193 -3.79 16.93 13.12
N LYS A 194 -4.06 18.12 13.60
CA LYS A 194 -3.84 18.41 15.02
C LYS A 194 -4.86 17.56 15.78
N ILE A 195 -4.46 16.35 16.13
CA ILE A 195 -5.23 15.53 17.05
C ILE A 195 -5.33 16.36 18.33
N GLY A 196 -6.49 16.96 18.54
CA GLY A 196 -6.79 17.59 19.82
C GLY A 196 -6.50 16.54 20.88
N ARG A 197 -5.68 16.87 21.87
CA ARG A 197 -5.49 15.98 23.01
C ARG A 197 -6.90 15.71 23.55
N ALA A 198 -7.37 14.45 23.39
CA ALA A 198 -8.50 14.00 24.15
C ALA A 198 -8.09 14.11 25.62
N HIS A 199 -8.72 14.98 26.33
CA HIS A 199 -8.59 15.12 27.77
C HIS A 199 -9.36 14.00 28.46
#